data_16731c1db4daf11fd0265c3617a06e67
#
_entry.id   16731c1db4daf11fd0265c3617a06e67
#
_cell.length_a   1.000
_cell.length_b   1.000
_cell.length_c   1.000
_cell.angle_alpha   90.00
_cell.angle_beta   90.00
_cell.angle_gamma   90.00
#
_symmetry.space_group_name_H-M   'P 1'
#
loop_
_entity.id
_entity.type
_entity.pdbx_description
1 polymer ?
#
loop_
_entity_poly.entity_id
_entity_poly.type
_entity_poly.pdbx_seq_one_letter_code
_entity_poly.pdbx_strand_id
1 'polypeptide(L)'
;MRFDKYHRIILQLLVICMLVTPLSCPVSAEAAAAASASSVEADNTVPGAVTLTTATSSAYNKITVRWRRTSGATHYLVYYKKADAPKWIKLASVPASQLEYTHISTKAFPIYVGRDYLYTVKAYNEKTRKAGAYNRKGLTARTYPNKVTLKDAVYNSAGTAVTVSWGKAPGGHYFRVYRKTDSSPGWKRIGIVPADQYSFVDKNPVKGEKNVYTVHAYNKNSKVYGKYDAAGVTARTRQDAETERVANLLKKTQTAKKTSQIILVVDHNLSFWEKNGAGNWIRKLSVYCGYGSNGLNDDRHEGDRTTPIGSFPILHGFGTADNPGSTLQYRKVTRNSYWSGEYSTYNTWVESARPIGGEHLIDYYQYKYAMAIGFNRNPTVYKKGSAIFLHCKSYDHWSTAGCVSVEESVMKKLLQMSRNGVYMIIVKNQGDITAY
;
A
#
# COMPACT_ATOMS: atom_id res chain seq x y z
N MET A 1 -23.63 -15.66 35.77
CA MET A 1 -22.92 -16.65 36.59
C MET A 1 -21.51 -16.83 36.00
N ARG A 2 -20.53 -16.31 36.77
CA ARG A 2 -19.13 -16.74 37.07
C ARG A 2 -18.24 -17.09 35.86
N PHE A 3 -17.18 -16.28 35.65
CA PHE A 3 -15.81 -16.14 36.23
C PHE A 3 -14.74 -16.75 35.29
N ASP A 4 -13.93 -15.86 34.75
CA ASP A 4 -12.47 -15.69 34.95
C ASP A 4 -11.55 -16.90 34.76
N LYS A 5 -10.54 -16.71 33.90
CA LYS A 5 -9.13 -16.96 34.26
C LYS A 5 -8.12 -16.48 33.24
N TYR A 6 -7.31 -15.50 33.65
CA TYR A 6 -6.03 -15.12 33.08
C TYR A 6 -5.02 -16.26 33.02
N HIS A 7 -4.24 -16.37 31.93
CA HIS A 7 -2.94 -17.05 31.97
C HIS A 7 -1.85 -16.17 31.37
N ARG A 8 -0.89 -15.80 32.22
CA ARG A 8 0.41 -15.20 31.92
C ARG A 8 1.29 -16.23 31.21
N ILE A 9 1.97 -15.85 30.14
CA ILE A 9 3.11 -16.61 29.58
C ILE A 9 4.38 -15.79 29.84
N ILE A 10 5.27 -16.38 30.63
CA ILE A 10 6.61 -15.90 30.93
C ILE A 10 7.54 -16.33 29.80
N LEU A 11 8.26 -15.38 29.20
CA LEU A 11 9.30 -15.64 28.21
C LEU A 11 10.63 -15.89 28.91
N GLN A 12 11.17 -17.10 28.82
CA GLN A 12 12.53 -17.44 29.25
C GLN A 12 13.53 -17.11 28.16
N LEU A 13 14.48 -16.24 28.44
CA LEU A 13 15.69 -16.00 27.63
C LEU A 13 16.74 -17.04 27.99
N LEU A 14 17.16 -17.82 27.00
CA LEU A 14 18.33 -18.70 27.09
C LEU A 14 19.60 -17.88 26.76
N VAL A 15 20.48 -17.72 27.74
CA VAL A 15 21.83 -17.18 27.58
C VAL A 15 22.80 -18.34 27.26
N ILE A 16 23.39 -18.32 26.06
CA ILE A 16 24.50 -19.23 25.71
C ILE A 16 25.80 -18.54 26.11
N CYS A 17 26.46 -19.08 27.12
CA CYS A 17 27.79 -18.70 27.56
C CYS A 17 28.84 -19.43 26.71
N MET A 18 29.60 -18.73 25.84
CA MET A 18 30.85 -19.25 25.26
C MET A 18 32.02 -18.84 26.11
N LEU A 19 32.68 -19.84 26.70
CA LEU A 19 33.94 -19.70 27.40
C LEU A 19 35.07 -19.39 26.41
N VAL A 20 35.69 -18.23 26.54
CA VAL A 20 37.00 -17.92 25.95
C VAL A 20 37.97 -17.63 27.10
N THR A 21 39.00 -18.44 27.22
CA THR A 21 40.10 -18.30 28.20
C THR A 21 40.95 -17.06 27.91
N PRO A 22 41.32 -16.26 28.92
CA PRO A 22 42.21 -15.11 28.71
C PRO A 22 43.70 -15.54 28.81
N LEU A 23 44.48 -15.18 27.79
CA LEU A 23 45.95 -15.14 27.88
C LEU A 23 46.33 -13.97 28.78
N SER A 24 47.02 -14.25 29.85
CA SER A 24 47.58 -13.26 30.77
C SER A 24 48.85 -12.61 30.21
N CYS A 25 48.87 -11.30 30.05
CA CYS A 25 50.07 -10.46 29.98
C CYS A 25 50.11 -9.57 31.21
N PRO A 26 51.26 -9.43 31.88
CA PRO A 26 51.35 -8.57 33.07
C PRO A 26 51.49 -7.09 32.67
N VAL A 27 50.53 -6.27 33.07
CA VAL A 27 50.64 -4.81 33.02
C VAL A 27 51.05 -4.31 34.41
N SER A 28 52.14 -3.57 34.42
CA SER A 28 52.75 -2.98 35.61
C SER A 28 51.83 -2.06 36.40
N ALA A 29 51.92 -2.11 37.71
CA ALA A 29 51.06 -1.48 38.70
C ALA A 29 51.16 0.04 38.87
N GLU A 30 51.68 0.78 37.88
CA GLU A 30 51.96 2.21 38.01
C GLU A 30 51.00 3.18 37.23
N ALA A 31 50.02 2.63 36.49
CA ALA A 31 49.05 3.44 35.74
C ALA A 31 47.66 3.55 36.38
N ALA A 32 47.42 2.94 37.53
CA ALA A 32 46.08 2.91 38.17
C ALA A 32 45.81 4.04 39.18
N ALA A 33 46.78 4.90 39.47
CA ALA A 33 46.63 5.98 40.48
C ALA A 33 46.22 7.36 39.92
N ALA A 34 46.14 7.53 38.57
CA ALA A 34 45.82 8.82 37.95
C ALA A 34 44.38 8.97 37.44
N ALA A 35 43.54 7.94 37.55
CA ALA A 35 42.16 7.94 37.00
C ALA A 35 41.02 8.19 38.02
N SER A 36 41.32 8.39 39.32
CA SER A 36 40.29 8.52 40.37
C SER A 36 40.14 9.91 40.96
N ALA A 37 40.77 10.95 40.41
CA ALA A 37 40.77 12.29 41.01
C ALA A 37 40.04 13.40 40.23
N SER A 38 39.16 13.07 39.25
CA SER A 38 38.50 14.13 38.47
C SER A 38 36.96 14.09 38.42
N SER A 39 36.29 13.42 39.38
CA SER A 39 34.81 13.29 39.34
C SER A 39 34.04 14.01 40.42
N VAL A 40 34.61 14.88 41.21
CA VAL A 40 33.89 15.49 42.37
C VAL A 40 33.68 17.01 42.29
N GLU A 41 34.22 17.73 41.25
CA GLU A 41 34.00 19.18 41.17
C GLU A 41 32.89 19.68 40.25
N ALA A 42 32.05 18.79 39.68
CA ALA A 42 31.00 19.21 38.73
C ALA A 42 29.67 19.66 39.38
N ASP A 43 29.55 19.66 40.69
CA ASP A 43 28.21 19.70 41.36
C ASP A 43 27.74 21.09 41.84
N ASN A 44 28.56 22.16 41.69
CA ASN A 44 28.15 23.50 42.16
C ASN A 44 28.21 24.60 41.08
N THR A 45 28.34 24.27 39.83
CA THR A 45 28.48 25.24 38.74
C THR A 45 27.10 25.66 38.16
N VAL A 46 27.02 26.97 37.83
CA VAL A 46 25.92 27.49 37.00
C VAL A 46 26.07 26.91 35.60
N PRO A 47 25.04 26.21 35.03
CA PRO A 47 25.14 25.70 33.67
C PRO A 47 25.45 26.78 32.65
N GLY A 48 26.19 26.42 31.60
CA GLY A 48 26.48 27.32 30.48
C GLY A 48 25.21 27.69 29.68
N ALA A 49 25.40 28.62 28.72
CA ALA A 49 24.33 28.96 27.78
C ALA A 49 24.04 27.82 26.81
N VAL A 50 22.76 27.59 26.54
CA VAL A 50 22.31 26.54 25.61
C VAL A 50 22.50 26.99 24.15
N THR A 51 23.18 26.18 23.37
CA THR A 51 23.29 26.38 21.91
C THR A 51 22.06 25.77 21.22
N LEU A 52 21.15 26.64 20.74
CA LEU A 52 20.02 26.25 19.93
C LEU A 52 20.50 25.83 18.52
N THR A 53 19.94 24.76 17.97
CA THR A 53 20.30 24.25 16.64
C THR A 53 19.22 24.48 15.60
N THR A 54 17.97 24.13 15.89
CA THR A 54 16.85 24.30 14.97
C THR A 54 15.54 24.60 15.70
N ALA A 55 14.64 25.34 15.03
CA ALA A 55 13.25 25.45 15.38
C ALA A 55 12.42 25.30 14.09
N THR A 56 11.74 24.17 13.92
CA THR A 56 11.06 23.80 12.66
C THR A 56 9.63 23.32 12.88
N SER A 57 8.77 23.60 11.90
CA SER A 57 7.39 23.14 11.87
C SER A 57 7.27 21.81 11.13
N SER A 58 6.73 20.80 11.77
CA SER A 58 6.38 19.51 11.16
C SER A 58 4.89 19.39 10.77
N ALA A 59 4.04 20.27 11.33
CA ALA A 59 2.60 20.30 11.06
C ALA A 59 2.03 21.70 11.36
N TYR A 60 0.80 21.95 10.95
CA TYR A 60 0.11 23.23 11.15
C TYR A 60 0.04 23.68 12.63
N ASN A 61 0.18 22.76 13.57
CA ASN A 61 0.02 22.98 15.00
C ASN A 61 1.20 22.49 15.83
N LYS A 62 2.39 22.25 15.22
CA LYS A 62 3.56 21.69 15.90
C LYS A 62 4.84 22.41 15.48
N ILE A 63 5.66 22.76 16.48
CA ILE A 63 7.01 23.28 16.28
C ILE A 63 7.96 22.49 17.15
N THR A 64 9.02 21.91 16.57
CA THR A 64 10.07 21.20 17.30
C THR A 64 11.32 22.08 17.37
N VAL A 65 11.80 22.27 18.60
CA VAL A 65 13.03 23.01 18.93
C VAL A 65 14.09 22.00 19.35
N ARG A 66 15.32 22.17 18.86
CA ARG A 66 16.49 21.33 19.17
C ARG A 66 17.65 22.16 19.68
N TRP A 67 18.45 21.55 20.52
CA TRP A 67 19.63 22.20 21.12
C TRP A 67 20.76 21.18 21.35
N ARG A 68 21.94 21.69 21.65
CA ARG A 68 23.09 20.85 22.05
C ARG A 68 23.11 20.65 23.57
N ARG A 69 23.67 19.53 23.99
CA ARG A 69 23.92 19.25 25.41
C ARG A 69 24.78 20.35 26.02
N THR A 70 24.45 20.76 27.24
CA THR A 70 25.18 21.78 28.00
C THR A 70 25.68 21.16 29.30
N SER A 71 26.95 21.34 29.64
CA SER A 71 27.53 20.82 30.88
C SER A 71 26.86 21.43 32.11
N GLY A 72 26.76 20.65 33.19
CA GLY A 72 26.17 21.08 34.44
C GLY A 72 24.61 21.14 34.42
N ALA A 73 23.99 20.81 33.30
CA ALA A 73 22.52 20.76 33.19
C ALA A 73 21.96 19.43 33.74
N THR A 74 20.97 19.48 34.60
CA THR A 74 20.13 18.35 34.99
C THR A 74 18.80 18.37 34.23
N HIS A 75 18.34 19.58 33.85
CA HIS A 75 17.13 19.83 33.09
C HIS A 75 17.32 20.94 32.07
N TYR A 76 16.41 21.00 31.09
CA TYR A 76 16.25 22.14 30.20
C TYR A 76 14.88 22.76 30.35
N LEU A 77 14.86 24.09 30.52
CA LEU A 77 13.64 24.89 30.58
C LEU A 77 13.37 25.48 29.19
N VAL A 78 12.28 25.07 28.56
CA VAL A 78 11.90 25.48 27.21
C VAL A 78 10.92 26.65 27.29
N TYR A 79 11.19 27.70 26.53
CA TYR A 79 10.37 28.91 26.48
C TYR A 79 9.99 29.26 25.04
N TYR A 80 8.83 29.90 24.91
CA TYR A 80 8.40 30.50 23.64
C TYR A 80 7.76 31.85 23.86
N LYS A 81 7.63 32.62 22.77
CA LYS A 81 6.77 33.79 22.70
C LYS A 81 6.32 34.03 21.27
N LYS A 82 5.23 34.79 21.05
CA LYS A 82 4.96 35.39 19.74
C LYS A 82 6.09 36.38 19.43
N ALA A 83 6.47 36.51 18.15
CA ALA A 83 7.58 37.39 17.78
C ALA A 83 7.35 38.85 18.22
N ASP A 84 6.11 39.30 18.22
CA ASP A 84 5.66 40.63 18.66
C ASP A 84 5.41 40.77 20.17
N ALA A 85 5.56 39.72 20.96
CA ALA A 85 5.31 39.75 22.41
C ALA A 85 6.60 40.05 23.19
N PRO A 86 6.55 40.85 24.28
CA PRO A 86 7.74 41.19 25.04
C PRO A 86 8.23 40.06 25.97
N LYS A 87 7.29 39.24 26.48
CA LYS A 87 7.58 38.27 27.55
C LYS A 87 7.68 36.83 27.03
N TRP A 88 8.67 36.09 27.52
CA TRP A 88 8.82 34.66 27.34
C TRP A 88 7.85 33.88 28.25
N ILE A 89 7.24 32.84 27.70
CA ILE A 89 6.35 31.93 28.40
C ILE A 89 7.04 30.56 28.51
N LYS A 90 7.13 30.00 29.73
CA LYS A 90 7.66 28.66 29.93
C LYS A 90 6.70 27.61 29.41
N LEU A 91 7.18 26.76 28.52
CA LEU A 91 6.40 25.64 27.94
C LEU A 91 6.59 24.35 28.75
N ALA A 92 7.84 24.03 29.07
CA ALA A 92 8.19 22.77 29.70
C ALA A 92 9.50 22.84 30.49
N SER A 93 9.68 21.86 31.38
CA SER A 93 10.95 21.41 31.92
C SER A 93 11.18 19.98 31.44
N VAL A 94 12.31 19.68 30.86
CA VAL A 94 12.65 18.35 30.34
C VAL A 94 13.99 17.90 30.90
N PRO A 95 14.24 16.60 31.12
CA PRO A 95 15.52 16.10 31.66
C PRO A 95 16.68 16.36 30.70
N ALA A 96 17.91 16.42 31.21
CA ALA A 96 19.12 16.72 30.45
C ALA A 96 19.45 15.69 29.34
N SER A 97 18.84 14.50 29.38
CA SER A 97 18.93 13.49 28.33
C SER A 97 18.14 13.88 27.07
N GLN A 98 17.14 14.75 27.19
CA GLN A 98 16.29 15.20 26.11
C GLN A 98 16.88 16.48 25.48
N LEU A 99 17.21 16.44 24.18
CA LEU A 99 17.82 17.55 23.45
C LEU A 99 16.86 18.16 22.41
N GLU A 100 15.58 17.84 22.51
CA GLU A 100 14.52 18.45 21.70
C GLU A 100 13.23 18.55 22.51
N TYR A 101 12.37 19.46 22.08
CA TYR A 101 10.99 19.59 22.60
C TYR A 101 10.05 19.94 21.45
N THR A 102 8.93 19.22 21.36
CA THR A 102 7.88 19.54 20.39
C THR A 102 6.74 20.26 21.09
N HIS A 103 6.64 21.55 20.81
CA HIS A 103 5.46 22.35 21.20
C HIS A 103 4.30 21.98 20.30
N ILE A 104 3.27 21.37 20.89
CA ILE A 104 1.98 21.09 20.24
C ILE A 104 1.00 22.17 20.69
N SER A 105 0.29 22.80 19.76
CA SER A 105 -0.70 23.82 20.04
C SER A 105 -1.80 23.32 20.99
N THR A 106 -2.02 24.03 22.08
CA THR A 106 -3.09 23.77 23.05
C THR A 106 -3.85 25.08 23.30
N LYS A 107 -4.96 25.03 24.08
CA LYS A 107 -5.69 26.22 24.50
C LYS A 107 -4.82 27.15 25.35
N ALA A 108 -3.97 26.58 26.23
CA ALA A 108 -3.05 27.34 27.11
C ALA A 108 -1.84 27.89 26.33
N PHE A 109 -1.32 27.14 25.37
CA PHE A 109 -0.14 27.48 24.57
C PHE A 109 -0.48 27.40 23.06
N PRO A 110 -1.22 28.38 22.52
CA PRO A 110 -1.69 28.29 21.14
C PRO A 110 -0.60 28.63 20.12
N ILE A 111 -0.57 27.84 19.03
CA ILE A 111 0.16 28.14 17.79
C ILE A 111 -0.85 28.50 16.71
N TYR A 112 -0.78 29.72 16.21
CA TYR A 112 -1.62 30.18 15.10
C TYR A 112 -0.85 30.05 13.78
N VAL A 113 -1.47 29.39 12.81
CA VAL A 113 -0.88 29.17 11.48
C VAL A 113 -0.46 30.51 10.85
N GLY A 114 0.76 30.55 10.33
CA GLY A 114 1.33 31.72 9.65
C GLY A 114 1.85 32.82 10.58
N ARG A 115 1.82 32.62 11.89
CA ARG A 115 2.40 33.55 12.87
C ARG A 115 3.81 33.12 13.24
N ASP A 116 4.72 34.10 13.42
CA ASP A 116 6.07 33.85 13.90
C ASP A 116 6.10 33.68 15.41
N TYR A 117 6.84 32.69 15.86
CA TYR A 117 7.14 32.42 17.25
C TYR A 117 8.66 32.35 17.43
N LEU A 118 9.13 32.86 18.55
CA LEU A 118 10.51 32.71 19.00
C LEU A 118 10.58 31.65 20.08
N TYR A 119 11.63 30.83 20.02
CA TYR A 119 11.92 29.79 21.00
C TYR A 119 13.29 29.97 21.58
N THR A 120 13.42 29.72 22.89
CA THR A 120 14.71 29.67 23.58
C THR A 120 14.69 28.61 24.65
N VAL A 121 15.86 28.19 25.08
CA VAL A 121 16.06 27.14 26.09
C VAL A 121 17.11 27.60 27.09
N LYS A 122 16.86 27.36 28.40
CA LYS A 122 17.84 27.54 29.47
C LYS A 122 18.26 26.17 30.02
N ALA A 123 19.53 25.97 30.25
CA ALA A 123 19.99 24.86 31.08
C ALA A 123 19.72 25.18 32.56
N TYR A 124 19.32 24.19 33.30
CA TYR A 124 18.98 24.30 34.74
C TYR A 124 19.63 23.15 35.52
N ASN A 125 20.23 23.51 36.64
CA ASN A 125 20.77 22.52 37.58
C ASN A 125 19.82 22.48 38.79
N GLU A 126 19.16 21.35 39.03
CA GLU A 126 18.19 21.17 40.08
C GLU A 126 18.83 21.15 41.47
N LYS A 127 20.03 20.59 41.63
CA LYS A 127 20.76 20.53 42.88
C LYS A 127 21.15 21.92 43.39
N THR A 128 21.67 22.76 42.50
CA THR A 128 22.06 24.14 42.83
C THR A 128 20.92 25.14 42.70
N ARG A 129 19.78 24.74 42.09
CA ARG A 129 18.65 25.62 41.77
C ARG A 129 19.00 26.80 40.87
N LYS A 130 20.13 26.71 40.10
CA LYS A 130 20.62 27.79 39.24
C LYS A 130 20.31 27.49 37.80
N ALA A 131 19.92 28.54 37.05
CA ALA A 131 19.75 28.49 35.58
C ALA A 131 20.87 29.18 34.87
N GLY A 132 21.34 28.61 33.78
CA GLY A 132 22.33 29.21 32.89
C GLY A 132 21.76 30.38 32.11
N ALA A 133 22.65 31.10 31.43
CA ALA A 133 22.31 32.13 30.45
C ALA A 133 21.49 31.50 29.30
N TYR A 134 20.73 32.31 28.56
CA TYR A 134 19.95 31.86 27.43
C TYR A 134 20.15 32.79 26.23
N ASN A 135 19.90 32.25 25.04
CA ASN A 135 19.89 33.02 23.82
C ASN A 135 18.66 33.94 23.79
N ARG A 136 18.86 35.25 24.08
CA ARG A 136 17.79 36.26 24.13
C ARG A 136 17.13 36.49 22.78
N LYS A 137 17.88 36.28 21.66
CA LYS A 137 17.36 36.39 20.29
C LYS A 137 16.42 35.23 19.99
N GLY A 138 16.72 34.02 20.46
CA GLY A 138 15.97 32.80 20.19
C GLY A 138 16.07 32.37 18.72
N LEU A 139 15.32 31.30 18.37
CA LEU A 139 15.12 30.87 16.98
C LEU A 139 13.67 31.10 16.58
N THR A 140 13.49 31.67 15.39
CA THR A 140 12.16 31.91 14.82
C THR A 140 11.62 30.65 14.13
N ALA A 141 10.35 30.34 14.37
CA ALA A 141 9.62 29.31 13.65
C ALA A 141 8.18 29.74 13.34
N ARG A 142 7.65 29.24 12.23
CA ARG A 142 6.29 29.51 11.75
C ARG A 142 5.67 28.23 11.29
N THR A 143 4.39 28.01 11.59
CA THR A 143 3.62 26.90 11.03
C THR A 143 2.87 27.33 9.78
N TYR A 144 2.58 26.35 8.94
CA TYR A 144 1.82 26.48 7.70
C TYR A 144 0.71 25.45 7.66
N PRO A 145 -0.35 25.63 6.85
CA PRO A 145 -1.29 24.54 6.60
C PRO A 145 -0.55 23.28 6.16
N ASN A 146 -1.06 22.11 6.53
CA ASN A 146 -0.45 20.85 6.12
C ASN A 146 -0.45 20.72 4.60
N LYS A 147 0.54 19.97 4.07
CA LYS A 147 0.58 19.58 2.66
C LYS A 147 -0.68 18.80 2.32
N VAL A 148 -1.30 19.12 1.18
CA VAL A 148 -2.42 18.35 0.63
C VAL A 148 -1.86 17.06 0.00
N THR A 149 -2.42 15.92 0.37
CA THR A 149 -2.14 14.64 -0.27
C THR A 149 -3.15 14.43 -1.38
N LEU A 150 -2.70 14.52 -2.63
CA LEU A 150 -3.52 14.24 -3.80
C LEU A 150 -3.88 12.76 -3.84
N LYS A 151 -5.12 12.45 -4.28
CA LYS A 151 -5.60 11.08 -4.45
C LYS A 151 -5.72 10.73 -5.92
N ASP A 152 -6.57 11.46 -6.65
CA ASP A 152 -6.88 11.15 -8.03
C ASP A 152 -7.40 12.35 -8.82
N ALA A 153 -7.33 12.26 -10.16
CA ALA A 153 -7.99 13.15 -11.10
C ALA A 153 -8.59 12.28 -12.22
N VAL A 154 -9.92 12.18 -12.28
CA VAL A 154 -10.61 11.22 -13.16
C VAL A 154 -11.64 11.93 -14.02
N TYR A 155 -11.59 11.67 -15.33
CA TYR A 155 -12.62 12.14 -16.26
C TYR A 155 -13.96 11.47 -15.96
N ASN A 156 -15.05 12.20 -16.16
CA ASN A 156 -16.39 11.62 -16.25
C ASN A 156 -16.48 10.71 -17.50
N SER A 157 -17.54 9.90 -17.60
CA SER A 157 -17.72 8.97 -18.72
C SER A 157 -17.77 9.67 -20.10
N ALA A 158 -18.23 10.91 -20.14
CA ALA A 158 -18.32 11.73 -21.37
C ALA A 158 -16.98 12.42 -21.73
N GLY A 159 -15.95 12.35 -20.88
CA GLY A 159 -14.66 13.03 -21.11
C GLY A 159 -14.73 14.57 -21.05
N THR A 160 -15.81 15.12 -20.50
CA THR A 160 -16.08 16.58 -20.51
C THR A 160 -15.74 17.29 -19.21
N ALA A 161 -15.52 16.56 -18.12
CA ALA A 161 -15.17 17.09 -16.81
C ALA A 161 -14.18 16.16 -16.09
N VAL A 162 -13.36 16.73 -15.20
CA VAL A 162 -12.42 15.99 -14.35
C VAL A 162 -12.75 16.21 -12.89
N THR A 163 -12.98 15.14 -12.14
CA THR A 163 -13.07 15.18 -10.69
C THR A 163 -11.69 15.00 -10.09
N VAL A 164 -11.18 16.03 -9.42
CA VAL A 164 -9.93 16.01 -8.65
C VAL A 164 -10.25 15.75 -7.20
N SER A 165 -9.55 14.82 -6.54
CA SER A 165 -9.78 14.46 -5.14
C SER A 165 -8.48 14.42 -4.32
N TRP A 166 -8.61 14.69 -3.02
CA TRP A 166 -7.48 14.75 -2.09
C TRP A 166 -7.87 14.38 -0.66
N GLY A 167 -6.87 14.29 0.21
CA GLY A 167 -7.06 14.02 1.62
C GLY A 167 -7.19 15.28 2.46
N LYS A 168 -7.58 15.12 3.73
CA LYS A 168 -7.65 16.19 4.73
C LYS A 168 -6.27 16.85 4.92
N ALA A 169 -6.24 18.19 4.91
CA ALA A 169 -5.04 18.98 5.18
C ALA A 169 -5.36 20.12 6.15
N PRO A 170 -5.22 19.88 7.47
CA PRO A 170 -5.56 20.85 8.51
C PRO A 170 -4.74 22.14 8.45
N GLY A 171 -5.25 23.20 9.06
CA GLY A 171 -4.61 24.53 9.15
C GLY A 171 -5.02 25.51 8.05
N GLY A 172 -5.68 25.04 6.98
CA GLY A 172 -6.31 25.87 5.96
C GLY A 172 -7.77 26.17 6.26
N HIS A 173 -8.31 27.22 5.64
CA HIS A 173 -9.73 27.55 5.59
C HIS A 173 -10.34 27.21 4.24
N TYR A 174 -9.51 27.12 3.22
CA TYR A 174 -9.88 26.81 1.84
C TYR A 174 -8.83 25.91 1.22
N PHE A 175 -9.25 25.15 0.19
CA PHE A 175 -8.37 24.57 -0.79
C PHE A 175 -8.41 25.37 -2.08
N ARG A 176 -7.24 25.69 -2.64
CA ARG A 176 -7.10 26.32 -3.95
C ARG A 176 -6.62 25.26 -4.93
N VAL A 177 -7.39 25.05 -5.99
CA VAL A 177 -7.14 24.04 -7.02
C VAL A 177 -6.48 24.68 -8.22
N TYR A 178 -5.44 24.06 -8.73
CA TYR A 178 -4.65 24.53 -9.86
C TYR A 178 -4.58 23.45 -10.93
N ARG A 179 -4.49 23.88 -12.18
CA ARG A 179 -4.27 23.05 -13.34
C ARG A 179 -3.08 23.59 -14.14
N LYS A 180 -2.32 22.68 -14.76
CA LYS A 180 -1.40 22.95 -15.86
C LYS A 180 -1.66 21.96 -16.99
N THR A 181 -1.24 22.31 -18.22
CA THR A 181 -1.38 21.49 -19.43
C THR A 181 -0.09 21.57 -20.23
N ASP A 182 0.02 20.79 -21.31
CA ASP A 182 1.20 20.84 -22.19
C ASP A 182 1.38 22.22 -22.84
N SER A 183 0.28 22.88 -23.29
CA SER A 183 0.32 24.24 -23.84
C SER A 183 0.43 25.34 -22.77
N SER A 184 0.14 25.04 -21.49
CA SER A 184 0.22 25.96 -20.36
C SER A 184 0.92 25.30 -19.19
N PRO A 185 2.29 25.20 -19.20
CA PRO A 185 3.06 24.44 -18.21
C PRO A 185 3.10 25.08 -16.81
N GLY A 186 2.65 26.33 -16.67
CA GLY A 186 2.51 27.03 -15.41
C GLY A 186 1.20 26.68 -14.68
N TRP A 187 1.25 26.62 -13.34
CA TRP A 187 0.08 26.38 -12.51
C TRP A 187 -0.93 27.54 -12.59
N LYS A 188 -2.09 27.30 -13.16
CA LYS A 188 -3.21 28.25 -13.21
C LYS A 188 -4.28 27.84 -12.19
N ARG A 189 -4.66 28.75 -11.30
CA ARG A 189 -5.77 28.50 -10.38
C ARG A 189 -7.10 28.40 -11.13
N ILE A 190 -7.82 27.30 -10.91
CA ILE A 190 -9.11 27.03 -11.56
C ILE A 190 -10.29 26.98 -10.58
N GLY A 191 -9.99 26.90 -9.26
CA GLY A 191 -11.06 26.84 -8.27
C GLY A 191 -10.60 27.10 -6.84
N ILE A 192 -11.61 27.34 -5.99
CA ILE A 192 -11.47 27.46 -4.54
C ILE A 192 -12.65 26.71 -3.92
N VAL A 193 -12.38 25.87 -2.93
CA VAL A 193 -13.40 25.13 -2.17
C VAL A 193 -13.14 25.23 -0.68
N PRO A 194 -14.16 25.11 0.19
CA PRO A 194 -14.01 25.10 1.64
C PRO A 194 -13.11 23.96 2.13
N ALA A 195 -12.55 24.09 3.34
CA ALA A 195 -11.59 23.12 3.90
C ALA A 195 -12.21 21.77 4.32
N ASP A 196 -13.52 21.65 4.34
CA ASP A 196 -14.30 20.44 4.57
C ASP A 196 -14.67 19.69 3.27
N GLN A 197 -14.42 20.30 2.10
CA GLN A 197 -14.63 19.68 0.80
C GLN A 197 -13.30 19.12 0.26
N TYR A 198 -13.29 17.84 -0.10
CA TYR A 198 -12.08 17.10 -0.51
C TYR A 198 -12.07 16.68 -1.98
N SER A 199 -12.89 17.36 -2.78
CA SER A 199 -12.94 17.20 -4.23
C SER A 199 -13.32 18.50 -4.93
N PHE A 200 -12.99 18.59 -6.22
CA PHE A 200 -13.37 19.69 -7.11
C PHE A 200 -13.62 19.12 -8.51
N VAL A 201 -14.67 19.62 -9.16
CA VAL A 201 -14.98 19.24 -10.55
C VAL A 201 -14.55 20.37 -11.48
N ASP A 202 -13.50 20.09 -12.27
CA ASP A 202 -13.14 20.92 -13.42
C ASP A 202 -14.09 20.61 -14.58
N LYS A 203 -15.00 21.52 -14.87
CA LYS A 203 -16.01 21.38 -15.94
C LYS A 203 -15.46 21.71 -17.34
N ASN A 204 -14.26 22.26 -17.42
CA ASN A 204 -13.64 22.72 -18.66
C ASN A 204 -12.16 22.27 -18.75
N PRO A 205 -11.85 20.95 -18.68
CA PRO A 205 -10.51 20.48 -18.94
C PRO A 205 -10.11 20.78 -20.38
N VAL A 206 -8.83 21.02 -20.65
CA VAL A 206 -8.36 21.28 -22.02
C VAL A 206 -8.39 19.96 -22.81
N LYS A 207 -9.19 19.93 -23.86
CA LYS A 207 -9.35 18.76 -24.73
C LYS A 207 -8.06 18.47 -25.49
N GLY A 208 -7.72 17.19 -25.61
CA GLY A 208 -6.55 16.74 -26.37
C GLY A 208 -5.21 16.99 -25.69
N GLU A 209 -5.20 17.56 -24.49
CA GLU A 209 -3.98 17.82 -23.73
C GLU A 209 -3.93 17.02 -22.42
N LYS A 210 -2.72 16.85 -21.91
CA LYS A 210 -2.49 16.30 -20.58
C LYS A 210 -2.87 17.34 -19.53
N ASN A 211 -3.98 17.12 -18.82
CA ASN A 211 -4.38 17.96 -17.71
C ASN A 211 -3.77 17.44 -16.42
N VAL A 212 -2.99 18.26 -15.72
CA VAL A 212 -2.34 17.93 -14.44
C VAL A 212 -2.84 18.88 -13.37
N TYR A 213 -3.17 18.35 -12.19
CA TYR A 213 -3.78 19.11 -11.10
C TYR A 213 -2.92 19.08 -9.85
N THR A 214 -2.95 20.19 -9.10
CA THR A 214 -2.44 20.27 -7.74
C THR A 214 -3.35 21.09 -6.84
N VAL A 215 -3.21 20.94 -5.52
CA VAL A 215 -4.07 21.59 -4.54
C VAL A 215 -3.23 22.14 -3.39
N HIS A 216 -3.49 23.40 -3.02
CA HIS A 216 -2.91 24.04 -1.85
C HIS A 216 -3.95 24.25 -0.77
N ALA A 217 -3.65 23.91 0.47
CA ALA A 217 -4.38 24.40 1.62
C ALA A 217 -3.99 25.88 1.87
N TYR A 218 -4.97 26.75 2.08
CA TYR A 218 -4.78 28.19 2.27
C TYR A 218 -5.43 28.68 3.56
N ASN A 219 -4.66 29.39 4.38
CA ASN A 219 -5.17 30.04 5.59
C ASN A 219 -5.51 31.52 5.29
N LYS A 220 -6.79 31.88 5.35
CA LYS A 220 -7.27 33.24 5.02
C LYS A 220 -6.81 34.30 6.00
N ASN A 221 -6.66 33.94 7.29
CA ASN A 221 -6.34 34.90 8.34
C ASN A 221 -4.88 35.39 8.27
N SER A 222 -3.97 34.46 8.03
CA SER A 222 -2.53 34.75 7.89
C SER A 222 -2.06 34.86 6.44
N LYS A 223 -2.93 34.62 5.47
CA LYS A 223 -2.65 34.67 4.02
C LYS A 223 -1.52 33.76 3.57
N VAL A 224 -1.29 32.64 4.27
CA VAL A 224 -0.23 31.66 3.96
C VAL A 224 -0.79 30.38 3.34
N TYR A 225 0.06 29.75 2.54
CA TYR A 225 -0.21 28.46 1.88
C TYR A 225 0.54 27.33 2.55
N GLY A 226 -0.05 26.16 2.56
CA GLY A 226 0.67 24.91 2.81
C GLY A 226 1.54 24.52 1.64
N LYS A 227 2.51 23.61 1.88
CA LYS A 227 3.28 22.98 0.81
C LYS A 227 2.30 22.22 -0.12
N TYR A 228 2.66 22.06 -1.38
CA TYR A 228 1.89 21.37 -2.40
C TYR A 228 2.71 20.30 -3.10
N ASP A 229 2.05 19.46 -3.86
CA ASP A 229 2.69 18.51 -4.73
C ASP A 229 3.03 19.17 -6.08
N ALA A 230 4.33 19.42 -6.32
CA ALA A 230 4.79 20.08 -7.55
C ALA A 230 4.67 19.17 -8.79
N ALA A 231 4.68 17.82 -8.61
CA ALA A 231 4.42 16.89 -9.69
C ALA A 231 2.93 16.93 -10.10
N GLY A 232 2.03 17.05 -9.12
CA GLY A 232 0.59 17.01 -9.31
C GLY A 232 0.07 15.61 -9.65
N VAL A 233 -1.22 15.51 -9.93
CA VAL A 233 -1.89 14.31 -10.40
C VAL A 233 -2.41 14.53 -11.82
N THR A 234 -2.07 13.62 -12.75
CA THR A 234 -2.54 13.66 -14.13
C THR A 234 -3.95 13.11 -14.22
N ALA A 235 -4.82 13.81 -14.97
CA ALA A 235 -6.14 13.29 -15.28
C ALA A 235 -6.06 12.01 -16.11
N ARG A 236 -6.87 11.03 -15.74
CA ARG A 236 -6.96 9.73 -16.40
C ARG A 236 -8.41 9.32 -16.59
N THR A 237 -8.67 8.42 -17.52
CA THR A 237 -10.01 7.88 -17.70
C THR A 237 -10.41 7.04 -16.49
N ARG A 238 -11.71 6.84 -16.30
CA ARG A 238 -12.21 5.95 -15.24
C ARG A 238 -11.68 4.52 -15.42
N GLN A 239 -11.55 4.07 -16.67
CA GLN A 239 -11.02 2.76 -17.01
C GLN A 239 -9.53 2.62 -16.66
N ASP A 240 -8.73 3.68 -16.87
CA ASP A 240 -7.30 3.68 -16.50
C ASP A 240 -7.13 3.64 -14.98
N ALA A 241 -7.93 4.43 -14.25
CA ALA A 241 -7.95 4.44 -12.79
C ALA A 241 -8.30 3.06 -12.22
N GLU A 242 -9.30 2.41 -12.78
CA GLU A 242 -9.72 1.07 -12.39
C GLU A 242 -8.65 0.02 -12.72
N THR A 243 -8.04 0.12 -13.89
CA THR A 243 -6.93 -0.77 -14.30
C THR A 243 -5.76 -0.66 -13.32
N GLU A 244 -5.35 0.54 -12.96
CA GLU A 244 -4.28 0.75 -11.98
C GLU A 244 -4.65 0.23 -10.59
N ARG A 245 -5.91 0.44 -10.17
CA ARG A 245 -6.40 -0.10 -8.90
C ARG A 245 -6.26 -1.62 -8.85
N VAL A 246 -6.73 -2.33 -9.88
CA VAL A 246 -6.62 -3.80 -9.96
C VAL A 246 -5.16 -4.23 -10.02
N ALA A 247 -4.29 -3.56 -10.79
CA ALA A 247 -2.86 -3.83 -10.84
C ALA A 247 -2.20 -3.73 -9.44
N ASN A 248 -2.60 -2.73 -8.66
CA ASN A 248 -2.12 -2.53 -7.29
C ASN A 248 -2.66 -3.59 -6.31
N LEU A 249 -3.86 -4.12 -6.52
CA LEU A 249 -4.38 -5.26 -5.74
C LEU A 249 -3.63 -6.54 -6.10
N LEU A 250 -3.44 -6.85 -7.38
CA LEU A 250 -2.67 -8.01 -7.84
C LEU A 250 -1.25 -8.03 -7.26
N LYS A 251 -0.58 -6.89 -7.20
CA LYS A 251 0.77 -6.76 -6.63
C LYS A 251 0.85 -7.23 -5.18
N LYS A 252 -0.25 -7.20 -4.43
CA LYS A 252 -0.31 -7.59 -3.01
C LYS A 252 -0.61 -9.07 -2.81
N THR A 253 -0.98 -9.81 -3.84
CA THR A 253 -1.36 -11.22 -3.74
C THR A 253 -0.15 -12.15 -3.52
N GLN A 254 -0.37 -13.27 -2.84
CA GLN A 254 0.66 -14.33 -2.76
C GLN A 254 0.87 -14.98 -4.13
N THR A 255 -0.17 -15.03 -4.97
CA THR A 255 -0.08 -15.51 -6.35
C THR A 255 0.92 -14.69 -7.18
N ALA A 256 0.97 -13.37 -6.99
CA ALA A 256 1.92 -12.51 -7.69
C ALA A 256 3.40 -12.84 -7.41
N LYS A 257 3.70 -13.52 -6.31
CA LYS A 257 5.06 -13.99 -5.99
C LYS A 257 5.44 -15.27 -6.77
N LYS A 258 4.44 -16.03 -7.23
CA LYS A 258 4.60 -17.32 -7.89
C LYS A 258 4.64 -17.23 -9.41
N THR A 259 4.12 -16.13 -9.99
CA THR A 259 3.94 -16.03 -11.44
C THR A 259 4.17 -14.62 -11.97
N SER A 260 4.44 -14.53 -13.26
CA SER A 260 4.44 -13.28 -14.04
C SER A 260 3.18 -13.07 -14.87
N GLN A 261 2.22 -14.03 -14.88
CA GLN A 261 0.98 -13.94 -15.65
C GLN A 261 -0.21 -14.40 -14.81
N ILE A 262 -1.28 -13.59 -14.79
CA ILE A 262 -2.53 -13.89 -14.08
C ILE A 262 -3.70 -13.71 -15.02
N ILE A 263 -4.57 -14.71 -15.11
CA ILE A 263 -5.93 -14.62 -15.61
C ILE A 263 -6.80 -14.32 -14.40
N LEU A 264 -7.40 -13.12 -14.36
CA LEU A 264 -8.24 -12.68 -13.23
C LEU A 264 -9.69 -12.68 -13.67
N VAL A 265 -10.54 -13.37 -12.91
CA VAL A 265 -12.01 -13.30 -13.02
C VAL A 265 -12.56 -12.57 -11.81
N VAL A 266 -13.25 -11.47 -12.05
CA VAL A 266 -14.03 -10.73 -11.06
C VAL A 266 -15.44 -10.63 -11.58
N ASP A 267 -16.36 -11.33 -10.96
CA ASP A 267 -17.72 -11.49 -11.48
C ASP A 267 -17.66 -11.94 -12.96
N HIS A 268 -18.44 -11.37 -13.85
CA HIS A 268 -18.46 -11.68 -15.28
C HIS A 268 -17.36 -11.02 -16.12
N ASN A 269 -16.30 -10.51 -15.48
CA ASN A 269 -15.17 -9.90 -16.19
C ASN A 269 -13.91 -10.77 -16.06
N LEU A 270 -13.43 -11.30 -17.18
CA LEU A 270 -12.13 -11.96 -17.28
C LEU A 270 -11.10 -10.96 -17.82
N SER A 271 -9.97 -10.84 -17.15
CA SER A 271 -8.84 -10.02 -17.59
C SER A 271 -7.52 -10.78 -17.55
N PHE A 272 -6.66 -10.54 -18.54
CA PHE A 272 -5.32 -11.13 -18.58
C PHE A 272 -4.27 -10.08 -18.22
N TRP A 273 -3.41 -10.43 -17.28
CA TRP A 273 -2.41 -9.55 -16.72
C TRP A 273 -1.02 -10.16 -16.83
N GLU A 274 -0.03 -9.33 -17.14
CA GLU A 274 1.37 -9.75 -17.27
C GLU A 274 2.27 -8.71 -16.60
N LYS A 275 3.31 -9.18 -15.89
CA LYS A 275 4.36 -8.29 -15.36
C LYS A 275 5.24 -7.80 -16.50
N ASN A 276 5.50 -6.50 -16.53
CA ASN A 276 6.55 -5.93 -17.39
C ASN A 276 7.94 -6.09 -16.75
N GLY A 277 9.00 -5.67 -17.45
CA GLY A 277 10.38 -5.73 -16.99
C GLY A 277 10.65 -4.98 -15.67
N ALA A 278 9.79 -4.01 -15.30
CA ALA A 278 9.87 -3.28 -14.03
C ALA A 278 9.00 -3.94 -12.91
N GLY A 279 8.42 -5.12 -13.15
CA GLY A 279 7.59 -5.84 -12.19
C GLY A 279 6.18 -5.29 -12.01
N ASN A 280 5.73 -4.38 -12.87
CA ASN A 280 4.38 -3.83 -12.81
C ASN A 280 3.40 -4.69 -13.60
N TRP A 281 2.19 -4.90 -13.06
CA TRP A 281 1.12 -5.62 -13.71
C TRP A 281 0.47 -4.76 -14.78
N ILE A 282 0.47 -5.26 -16.02
CA ILE A 282 -0.12 -4.60 -17.20
C ILE A 282 -1.26 -5.46 -17.69
N ARG A 283 -2.46 -4.88 -17.81
CA ARG A 283 -3.63 -5.54 -18.40
C ARG A 283 -3.47 -5.64 -19.91
N LYS A 284 -3.50 -6.86 -20.44
CA LYS A 284 -3.39 -7.16 -21.88
C LYS A 284 -4.73 -7.41 -22.54
N LEU A 285 -5.72 -7.87 -21.75
CA LEU A 285 -7.06 -8.22 -22.23
C LEU A 285 -8.07 -7.95 -21.11
N SER A 286 -9.30 -7.58 -21.47
CA SER A 286 -10.46 -7.56 -20.59
C SER A 286 -11.71 -7.86 -21.41
N VAL A 287 -12.46 -8.89 -21.02
CA VAL A 287 -13.61 -9.41 -21.75
C VAL A 287 -14.69 -9.92 -20.79
N TYR A 288 -15.90 -10.08 -21.31
CA TYR A 288 -16.95 -10.78 -20.59
C TYR A 288 -16.63 -12.29 -20.52
N CYS A 289 -17.00 -12.95 -19.41
CA CYS A 289 -16.92 -14.40 -19.25
C CYS A 289 -18.17 -14.95 -18.58
N GLY A 290 -18.49 -16.20 -18.89
CA GLY A 290 -19.45 -16.99 -18.15
C GLY A 290 -18.77 -17.85 -17.09
N TYR A 291 -19.55 -18.35 -16.16
CA TYR A 291 -19.14 -19.33 -15.14
C TYR A 291 -20.32 -20.23 -14.74
N GLY A 292 -20.16 -21.06 -13.71
CA GLY A 292 -21.14 -22.01 -13.21
C GLY A 292 -22.54 -21.39 -13.06
N SER A 293 -23.58 -22.08 -13.53
CA SER A 293 -24.97 -21.59 -13.50
C SER A 293 -25.47 -21.21 -12.10
N ASN A 294 -24.87 -21.76 -11.06
CA ASN A 294 -25.17 -21.46 -9.66
C ASN A 294 -24.15 -20.47 -9.03
N GLY A 295 -23.34 -19.77 -9.86
CA GLY A 295 -22.43 -18.71 -9.41
C GLY A 295 -21.06 -19.19 -9.00
N LEU A 296 -20.39 -18.38 -8.16
CA LEU A 296 -19.07 -18.64 -7.62
C LEU A 296 -19.15 -19.13 -6.18
N ASN A 297 -18.38 -20.17 -5.81
CA ASN A 297 -18.39 -20.77 -4.48
C ASN A 297 -16.96 -21.18 -4.05
N ASP A 298 -16.58 -20.91 -2.80
CA ASP A 298 -15.30 -21.32 -2.20
C ASP A 298 -15.37 -22.73 -1.57
N ASP A 299 -16.58 -23.20 -1.26
CA ASP A 299 -16.83 -24.57 -0.75
C ASP A 299 -17.70 -25.37 -1.72
N ARG A 300 -17.23 -25.48 -2.97
CA ARG A 300 -17.94 -26.23 -3.99
C ARG A 300 -17.75 -27.74 -3.86
N HIS A 301 -18.72 -28.51 -4.40
CA HIS A 301 -18.64 -29.96 -4.57
C HIS A 301 -19.10 -30.38 -5.98
N GLU A 302 -18.84 -31.63 -6.32
CA GLU A 302 -19.21 -32.16 -7.64
C GLU A 302 -20.72 -32.07 -7.88
N GLY A 303 -21.10 -31.61 -9.07
CA GLY A 303 -22.50 -31.48 -9.48
C GLY A 303 -23.24 -30.24 -8.98
N ASP A 304 -22.63 -29.39 -8.12
CA ASP A 304 -23.26 -28.17 -7.58
C ASP A 304 -23.41 -27.03 -8.57
N ARG A 305 -22.79 -27.15 -9.76
CA ARG A 305 -22.80 -26.16 -10.85
C ARG A 305 -22.22 -24.80 -10.47
N THR A 306 -21.35 -24.76 -9.45
CA THR A 306 -20.63 -23.53 -9.08
C THR A 306 -19.20 -23.55 -9.62
N THR A 307 -18.65 -22.37 -9.90
CA THR A 307 -17.21 -22.21 -10.23
C THR A 307 -16.42 -21.92 -8.95
N PRO A 308 -15.27 -22.58 -8.72
CA PRO A 308 -14.50 -22.38 -7.50
C PRO A 308 -13.93 -20.97 -7.40
N ILE A 309 -14.06 -20.35 -6.23
CA ILE A 309 -13.33 -19.15 -5.84
C ILE A 309 -11.93 -19.57 -5.39
N GLY A 310 -10.90 -18.83 -5.79
CA GLY A 310 -9.54 -19.14 -5.37
C GLY A 310 -8.46 -18.70 -6.35
N SER A 311 -7.25 -19.18 -6.08
CA SER A 311 -6.08 -19.01 -6.94
C SER A 311 -5.54 -20.37 -7.36
N PHE A 312 -5.53 -20.63 -8.66
CA PHE A 312 -5.23 -21.94 -9.22
C PHE A 312 -4.16 -21.84 -10.31
N PRO A 313 -3.16 -22.75 -10.37
CA PRO A 313 -2.28 -22.84 -11.53
C PRO A 313 -3.09 -23.29 -12.76
N ILE A 314 -2.73 -22.80 -13.94
CA ILE A 314 -3.15 -23.43 -15.19
C ILE A 314 -2.20 -24.58 -15.46
N LEU A 315 -2.75 -25.79 -15.58
CA LEU A 315 -1.97 -27.02 -15.72
C LEU A 315 -1.40 -27.17 -17.13
N HIS A 316 -2.24 -27.03 -18.12
CA HIS A 316 -1.91 -27.09 -19.56
C HIS A 316 -3.06 -26.56 -20.41
N GLY A 317 -2.79 -26.19 -21.64
CA GLY A 317 -3.78 -26.01 -22.66
C GLY A 317 -4.19 -27.35 -23.28
N PHE A 318 -5.40 -27.42 -23.82
CA PHE A 318 -5.83 -28.58 -24.60
C PHE A 318 -6.93 -28.21 -25.59
N GLY A 319 -7.23 -29.12 -26.51
CA GLY A 319 -8.39 -28.94 -27.39
C GLY A 319 -8.49 -29.94 -28.51
N THR A 320 -9.71 -29.98 -29.12
CA THR A 320 -9.97 -30.76 -30.35
C THR A 320 -9.35 -30.11 -31.59
N ALA A 321 -9.05 -28.80 -31.55
CA ALA A 321 -8.26 -28.12 -32.57
C ALA A 321 -6.74 -28.23 -32.27
N ASP A 322 -5.91 -27.92 -33.27
CA ASP A 322 -4.47 -27.88 -33.11
C ASP A 322 -4.03 -26.71 -32.24
N ASN A 323 -2.80 -26.82 -31.67
CA ASN A 323 -2.23 -25.74 -30.88
C ASN A 323 -2.25 -24.43 -31.67
N PRO A 324 -2.93 -23.38 -31.16
CA PRO A 324 -3.07 -22.10 -31.87
C PRO A 324 -1.81 -21.21 -31.83
N GLY A 325 -0.66 -21.74 -31.46
CA GLY A 325 0.59 -21.02 -31.23
C GLY A 325 0.85 -20.68 -29.75
N SER A 326 0.28 -21.47 -28.84
CA SER A 326 0.55 -21.34 -27.41
C SER A 326 1.94 -21.90 -27.05
N THR A 327 2.66 -21.22 -26.17
CA THR A 327 3.88 -21.72 -25.53
C THR A 327 3.57 -22.49 -24.23
N LEU A 328 2.32 -22.47 -23.77
CA LEU A 328 1.84 -23.34 -22.72
C LEU A 328 1.84 -24.80 -23.24
N GLN A 329 2.21 -25.75 -22.38
CA GLN A 329 2.07 -27.17 -22.75
C GLN A 329 0.64 -27.39 -23.28
N TYR A 330 0.51 -27.98 -24.48
CA TYR A 330 -0.77 -28.19 -25.13
C TYR A 330 -1.01 -29.67 -25.45
N ARG A 331 -2.18 -30.19 -25.11
CA ARG A 331 -2.59 -31.56 -25.37
C ARG A 331 -3.69 -31.59 -26.43
N LYS A 332 -3.46 -32.29 -27.52
CA LYS A 332 -4.48 -32.57 -28.55
C LYS A 332 -5.47 -33.58 -27.99
N VAL A 333 -6.75 -33.24 -28.00
CA VAL A 333 -7.81 -34.19 -27.65
C VAL A 333 -7.97 -35.22 -28.75
N THR A 334 -8.01 -36.49 -28.40
CA THR A 334 -8.26 -37.64 -29.27
C THR A 334 -9.52 -38.37 -28.81
N ARG A 335 -9.94 -39.38 -29.59
CA ARG A 335 -11.05 -40.28 -29.22
C ARG A 335 -10.83 -41.06 -27.91
N ASN A 336 -9.59 -41.10 -27.43
CA ASN A 336 -9.22 -41.81 -26.21
C ASN A 336 -9.02 -40.87 -25.00
N SER A 337 -9.20 -39.57 -25.18
CA SER A 337 -8.90 -38.59 -24.14
C SER A 337 -10.10 -38.37 -23.20
N TYR A 338 -9.89 -38.60 -21.92
CA TYR A 338 -10.87 -38.44 -20.85
C TYR A 338 -10.33 -37.53 -19.73
N TRP A 339 -11.23 -36.84 -19.07
CA TRP A 339 -10.97 -36.26 -17.75
C TRP A 339 -11.68 -37.17 -16.73
N SER A 340 -10.90 -37.96 -15.99
CA SER A 340 -11.40 -39.08 -15.22
C SER A 340 -12.24 -38.69 -14.00
N GLY A 341 -13.37 -39.34 -13.85
CA GLY A 341 -14.21 -39.37 -12.66
C GLY A 341 -14.00 -40.61 -11.76
N GLU A 342 -13.15 -41.56 -12.19
CA GLU A 342 -12.85 -42.78 -11.45
C GLU A 342 -12.08 -42.47 -10.15
N TYR A 343 -12.34 -43.20 -9.09
CA TYR A 343 -11.77 -42.93 -7.76
C TYR A 343 -10.25 -42.81 -7.77
N SER A 344 -9.54 -43.77 -8.40
CA SER A 344 -8.08 -43.84 -8.42
C SER A 344 -7.40 -42.79 -9.31
N THR A 345 -8.10 -42.30 -10.31
CA THR A 345 -7.61 -41.31 -11.28
C THR A 345 -8.46 -40.03 -11.30
N TYR A 346 -9.22 -39.80 -10.25
CA TYR A 346 -10.15 -38.68 -10.13
C TYR A 346 -9.47 -37.33 -10.42
N ASN A 347 -10.16 -36.52 -11.22
CA ASN A 347 -9.72 -35.19 -11.59
C ASN A 347 -8.35 -35.16 -12.32
N THR A 348 -8.08 -36.18 -13.16
CA THR A 348 -6.87 -36.24 -14.00
C THR A 348 -7.20 -36.53 -15.46
N TRP A 349 -6.32 -36.14 -16.37
CA TRP A 349 -6.35 -36.55 -17.76
C TRP A 349 -5.93 -38.01 -17.89
N VAL A 350 -6.73 -38.82 -18.56
CA VAL A 350 -6.48 -40.25 -18.84
C VAL A 350 -6.69 -40.53 -20.34
N GLU A 351 -5.78 -41.29 -20.93
CA GLU A 351 -5.99 -41.89 -22.26
C GLU A 351 -6.50 -43.32 -22.08
N SER A 352 -7.68 -43.61 -22.65
CA SER A 352 -8.30 -44.93 -22.56
C SER A 352 -8.94 -45.36 -23.89
N ALA A 353 -8.64 -46.55 -24.34
CA ALA A 353 -9.31 -47.14 -25.50
C ALA A 353 -10.73 -47.66 -25.18
N ARG A 354 -11.10 -47.72 -23.90
CA ARG A 354 -12.42 -48.11 -23.42
C ARG A 354 -13.09 -46.94 -22.69
N PRO A 355 -14.40 -46.81 -22.73
CA PRO A 355 -15.13 -45.83 -21.91
C PRO A 355 -14.76 -45.94 -20.43
N ILE A 356 -14.50 -44.80 -19.78
CA ILE A 356 -14.30 -44.68 -18.34
C ILE A 356 -15.26 -43.63 -17.76
N GLY A 357 -15.47 -43.62 -16.44
CA GLY A 357 -16.24 -42.58 -15.77
C GLY A 357 -15.56 -41.21 -15.88
N GLY A 358 -16.38 -40.15 -16.03
CA GLY A 358 -15.91 -38.77 -16.18
C GLY A 358 -16.30 -38.13 -17.51
N GLU A 359 -15.53 -37.13 -17.97
CA GLU A 359 -15.81 -36.43 -19.23
C GLU A 359 -14.97 -37.05 -20.38
N HIS A 360 -15.67 -37.54 -21.42
CA HIS A 360 -15.02 -37.90 -22.70
C HIS A 360 -14.81 -36.61 -23.49
N LEU A 361 -13.60 -36.08 -23.50
CA LEU A 361 -13.29 -34.70 -23.88
C LEU A 361 -13.63 -34.36 -25.32
N ILE A 362 -13.65 -35.37 -26.22
CA ILE A 362 -13.95 -35.13 -27.63
C ILE A 362 -15.44 -34.85 -27.90
N ASP A 363 -16.33 -35.22 -26.98
CA ASP A 363 -17.77 -35.07 -27.13
C ASP A 363 -18.23 -33.60 -26.93
N TYR A 364 -17.35 -32.75 -26.40
CA TYR A 364 -17.66 -31.36 -26.08
C TYR A 364 -17.03 -30.40 -27.10
N TYR A 365 -17.82 -29.80 -27.96
CA TYR A 365 -17.36 -28.82 -28.92
C TYR A 365 -16.75 -27.56 -28.27
N GLN A 366 -17.16 -27.24 -27.02
CA GLN A 366 -16.61 -26.17 -26.22
C GLN A 366 -15.11 -26.37 -25.94
N TYR A 367 -14.64 -27.62 -26.00
CA TYR A 367 -13.21 -27.94 -25.82
C TYR A 367 -12.43 -27.86 -27.14
N LYS A 368 -12.94 -27.09 -28.14
CA LYS A 368 -12.14 -26.77 -29.32
C LYS A 368 -10.81 -26.12 -28.92
N TYR A 369 -10.86 -25.22 -27.94
CA TYR A 369 -9.71 -24.65 -27.23
C TYR A 369 -10.06 -24.54 -25.75
N ALA A 370 -9.15 -25.00 -24.87
CA ALA A 370 -9.38 -24.97 -23.45
C ALA A 370 -8.06 -24.92 -22.64
N MET A 371 -8.16 -24.58 -21.36
CA MET A 371 -7.10 -24.64 -20.35
C MET A 371 -7.62 -25.40 -19.12
N ALA A 372 -6.84 -26.35 -18.60
CA ALA A 372 -7.14 -27.06 -17.37
C ALA A 372 -6.73 -26.21 -16.15
N ILE A 373 -7.72 -25.89 -15.32
CA ILE A 373 -7.55 -25.15 -14.06
C ILE A 373 -7.17 -26.13 -12.96
N GLY A 374 -6.13 -25.85 -12.20
CA GLY A 374 -5.59 -26.73 -11.15
C GLY A 374 -6.42 -26.73 -9.86
N PHE A 375 -7.76 -26.69 -9.97
CA PHE A 375 -8.66 -26.83 -8.84
C PHE A 375 -8.67 -28.27 -8.32
N ASN A 376 -8.82 -28.45 -6.99
CA ASN A 376 -8.87 -29.75 -6.32
C ASN A 376 -7.69 -30.67 -6.68
N ARG A 377 -6.47 -30.11 -6.53
CA ARG A 377 -5.19 -30.80 -6.76
C ARG A 377 -4.28 -30.57 -5.56
N ASN A 378 -3.49 -31.58 -5.22
CA ASN A 378 -2.45 -31.53 -4.18
C ASN A 378 -2.96 -31.14 -2.77
N PRO A 379 -3.75 -31.98 -2.08
CA PRO A 379 -4.24 -33.28 -2.51
C PRO A 379 -5.52 -33.20 -3.33
N THR A 380 -5.78 -34.20 -4.15
CA THR A 380 -7.07 -34.39 -4.80
C THR A 380 -8.05 -35.04 -3.81
N VAL A 381 -9.22 -34.43 -3.64
CA VAL A 381 -10.30 -34.95 -2.78
C VAL A 381 -11.42 -35.45 -3.67
N TYR A 382 -11.75 -36.74 -3.54
CA TYR A 382 -12.81 -37.35 -4.32
C TYR A 382 -14.17 -36.67 -4.08
N LYS A 383 -14.91 -36.38 -5.17
CA LYS A 383 -16.19 -35.67 -5.16
C LYS A 383 -16.19 -34.21 -4.67
N LYS A 384 -15.02 -33.63 -4.38
CA LYS A 384 -14.93 -32.20 -4.15
C LYS A 384 -15.11 -31.38 -5.45
N GLY A 385 -15.09 -32.05 -6.58
CA GLY A 385 -15.28 -31.49 -7.91
C GLY A 385 -14.08 -31.74 -8.81
N SER A 386 -14.38 -31.98 -10.08
CA SER A 386 -13.43 -32.29 -11.14
C SER A 386 -13.72 -31.49 -12.40
N ALA A 387 -12.89 -31.58 -13.42
CA ALA A 387 -13.10 -31.03 -14.76
C ALA A 387 -13.45 -29.53 -14.76
N ILE A 388 -12.69 -28.74 -14.00
CA ILE A 388 -12.82 -27.27 -14.01
C ILE A 388 -11.86 -26.68 -15.01
N PHE A 389 -12.39 -26.11 -16.09
CA PHE A 389 -11.64 -25.59 -17.22
C PHE A 389 -11.99 -24.14 -17.51
N LEU A 390 -11.12 -23.47 -18.25
CA LEU A 390 -11.43 -22.27 -19.02
C LEU A 390 -11.56 -22.71 -20.49
N HIS A 391 -12.72 -22.51 -21.12
CA HIS A 391 -13.02 -23.05 -22.45
C HIS A 391 -13.89 -22.12 -23.31
N CYS A 392 -14.17 -22.48 -24.55
CA CYS A 392 -15.07 -21.74 -25.44
C CYS A 392 -16.50 -21.80 -24.93
N LYS A 393 -17.25 -20.68 -24.96
CA LYS A 393 -18.65 -20.66 -24.58
C LYS A 393 -19.51 -21.59 -25.46
N SER A 394 -20.68 -21.95 -24.97
CA SER A 394 -21.71 -22.61 -25.76
C SER A 394 -22.27 -21.69 -26.85
N TYR A 395 -22.90 -22.25 -27.88
CA TYR A 395 -23.49 -21.45 -28.96
C TYR A 395 -24.54 -20.46 -28.45
N ASP A 396 -25.36 -20.89 -27.51
CA ASP A 396 -26.58 -20.21 -27.05
C ASP A 396 -26.47 -19.61 -25.63
N HIS A 397 -25.52 -20.02 -24.82
CA HIS A 397 -25.40 -19.52 -23.45
C HIS A 397 -23.97 -19.41 -22.96
N TRP A 398 -23.79 -18.59 -21.92
CA TRP A 398 -22.52 -18.36 -21.24
C TRP A 398 -22.28 -19.23 -20.00
N SER A 399 -23.40 -19.69 -19.37
CA SER A 399 -23.34 -20.47 -18.13
C SER A 399 -22.75 -21.86 -18.36
N THR A 400 -22.10 -22.39 -17.33
CA THR A 400 -21.43 -23.69 -17.36
C THR A 400 -21.87 -24.57 -16.18
N ALA A 401 -21.40 -25.80 -16.15
CA ALA A 401 -21.56 -26.68 -14.98
C ALA A 401 -20.48 -26.47 -13.89
N GLY A 402 -19.65 -25.41 -14.02
CA GLY A 402 -18.60 -25.08 -13.05
C GLY A 402 -17.32 -24.51 -13.69
N CYS A 403 -17.16 -24.64 -15.00
CA CYS A 403 -16.06 -24.07 -15.76
C CYS A 403 -16.19 -22.54 -15.91
N VAL A 404 -15.17 -21.91 -16.46
CA VAL A 404 -15.22 -20.52 -16.97
C VAL A 404 -15.29 -20.55 -18.49
N SER A 405 -16.17 -19.75 -19.08
CA SER A 405 -16.38 -19.72 -20.53
C SER A 405 -16.07 -18.34 -21.13
N VAL A 406 -15.50 -18.33 -22.34
CA VAL A 406 -15.23 -17.13 -23.14
C VAL A 406 -15.51 -17.39 -24.61
N GLU A 407 -15.60 -16.33 -25.42
CA GLU A 407 -15.69 -16.48 -26.87
C GLU A 407 -14.50 -17.28 -27.43
N GLU A 408 -14.71 -18.07 -28.47
CA GLU A 408 -13.66 -18.90 -29.10
C GLU A 408 -12.42 -18.07 -29.50
N SER A 409 -12.63 -16.91 -30.11
CA SER A 409 -11.56 -15.99 -30.50
C SER A 409 -10.74 -15.48 -29.31
N VAL A 410 -11.39 -15.31 -28.17
CA VAL A 410 -10.75 -14.93 -26.89
C VAL A 410 -9.98 -16.10 -26.33
N MET A 411 -10.55 -17.31 -26.31
CA MET A 411 -9.87 -18.51 -25.82
C MET A 411 -8.57 -18.78 -26.58
N LYS A 412 -8.61 -18.65 -27.91
CA LYS A 412 -7.43 -18.73 -28.77
C LYS A 412 -6.36 -17.70 -28.38
N LYS A 413 -6.75 -16.43 -28.17
CA LYS A 413 -5.83 -15.37 -27.72
C LYS A 413 -5.24 -15.67 -26.34
N LEU A 414 -6.04 -16.15 -25.40
CA LEU A 414 -5.57 -16.51 -24.07
C LEU A 414 -4.51 -17.61 -24.12
N LEU A 415 -4.71 -18.65 -24.95
CA LEU A 415 -3.71 -19.69 -25.20
C LEU A 415 -2.42 -19.11 -25.77
N GLN A 416 -2.51 -18.23 -26.77
CA GLN A 416 -1.34 -17.59 -27.41
C GLN A 416 -0.54 -16.69 -26.46
N MET A 417 -1.20 -16.03 -25.51
CA MET A 417 -0.56 -15.14 -24.54
C MET A 417 0.00 -15.87 -23.32
N SER A 418 -0.54 -17.04 -22.97
CA SER A 418 -0.20 -17.77 -21.75
C SER A 418 1.09 -18.55 -21.89
N ARG A 419 1.88 -18.56 -20.81
CA ARG A 419 3.10 -19.35 -20.66
C ARG A 419 2.96 -20.32 -19.49
N ASN A 420 3.81 -21.33 -19.45
CA ASN A 420 3.90 -22.24 -18.30
C ASN A 420 4.08 -21.43 -17.01
N GLY A 421 3.34 -21.79 -15.96
CA GLY A 421 3.32 -21.07 -14.70
C GLY A 421 2.31 -19.93 -14.59
N VAL A 422 1.41 -19.71 -15.60
CA VAL A 422 0.29 -18.80 -15.49
C VAL A 422 -0.71 -19.29 -14.43
N TYR A 423 -1.24 -18.36 -13.62
CA TYR A 423 -2.27 -18.65 -12.61
C TYR A 423 -3.60 -18.01 -12.99
N MET A 424 -4.69 -18.58 -12.47
CA MET A 424 -6.02 -18.00 -12.54
C MET A 424 -6.52 -17.67 -11.14
N ILE A 425 -6.95 -16.41 -10.94
CA ILE A 425 -7.62 -15.96 -9.71
C ILE A 425 -9.09 -15.74 -10.05
N ILE A 426 -9.99 -16.33 -9.26
CA ILE A 426 -11.45 -16.21 -9.41
C ILE A 426 -12.02 -15.67 -8.12
N VAL A 427 -12.71 -14.53 -8.17
CA VAL A 427 -13.31 -13.87 -7.00
C VAL A 427 -14.65 -13.22 -7.34
N LYS A 428 -15.50 -13.00 -6.33
CA LYS A 428 -16.79 -12.29 -6.48
C LYS A 428 -16.58 -10.78 -6.67
N ASN A 429 -15.71 -10.20 -5.85
CA ASN A 429 -15.48 -8.74 -5.83
C ASN A 429 -14.00 -8.41 -5.94
N GLN A 430 -13.69 -7.21 -6.42
CA GLN A 430 -12.29 -6.75 -6.51
C GLN A 430 -11.58 -6.68 -5.15
N GLY A 431 -12.30 -6.40 -4.07
CA GLY A 431 -11.72 -6.37 -2.72
C GLY A 431 -11.12 -7.70 -2.29
N ASP A 432 -11.65 -8.80 -2.83
CA ASP A 432 -11.26 -10.16 -2.46
C ASP A 432 -9.96 -10.63 -3.15
N ILE A 433 -9.47 -9.89 -4.15
CA ILE A 433 -8.24 -10.23 -4.91
C ILE A 433 -7.04 -10.45 -3.98
N THR A 434 -6.91 -9.62 -2.95
CA THR A 434 -5.73 -9.65 -2.06
C THR A 434 -5.68 -10.83 -1.12
N ALA A 435 -6.74 -11.64 -1.02
CA ALA A 435 -6.77 -12.85 -0.22
C ALA A 435 -5.89 -13.99 -0.80
N TYR A 436 -5.45 -13.88 -2.07
CA TYR A 436 -4.79 -14.96 -2.82
C TYR A 436 -3.31 -14.61 -3.25
#